data_ea0398e172e94fb7782c23a640c223e0
#
_entry.id   ea0398e172e94fb7782c23a640c223e0
#
_cell.length_a   1.000
_cell.length_b   1.000
_cell.length_c   1.000
_cell.angle_alpha   90.00
_cell.angle_beta   90.00
_cell.angle_gamma   90.00
#
_symmetry.space_group_name_H-M   'P 1'
#
loop_
_entity.id
_entity.type
_entity.pdbx_description
1 polymer ?
#
loop_
_entity_poly.entity_id
_entity_poly.type
_entity_poly.pdbx_seq_one_letter_code
_entity_poly.pdbx_strand_id
1 'polypeptide(L)'
;MSLVSDTHGNRVLSHLEQLAEIDDTALIILGDAGFNYYLNNSDKNLKRKTNLYKKYIYCVRGNHEERPENIPTMTTIFDNNVMGDVWMEPDYTYIRYLMDGHVYNINGYSVLVIGGAYSVDKYYRLSKKHKDGWCGWFPDEQLTSKEMNTISEAFNGQHFNFVLTHTCPYSWQPTDLFLNMIDPSTIDCSMELWMEDFKNTISWDAWLFGHYHDDRLVRPGVEMFYQNMKSLDKIYMQSLGYKESRIDHTY
;
A
#
# COMPACT_ATOMS: atom_id res chain seq x y z
N MET A 1 1.66 15.44 -1.51
CA MET A 1 1.92 14.09 -2.09
C MET A 1 0.60 13.47 -2.55
N SER A 2 0.61 12.81 -3.69
CA SER A 2 -0.57 12.13 -4.25
C SER A 2 -0.48 10.62 -4.09
N LEU A 3 -1.66 9.95 -4.02
CA LEU A 3 -1.76 8.49 -3.86
C LEU A 3 -2.41 7.85 -5.07
N VAL A 4 -2.01 6.60 -5.32
CA VAL A 4 -2.58 5.66 -6.28
C VAL A 4 -2.32 4.24 -5.76
N SER A 5 -2.87 3.19 -6.39
CA SER A 5 -2.57 1.80 -6.05
C SER A 5 -2.39 0.91 -7.27
N ASP A 6 -1.81 -0.29 -7.06
CA ASP A 6 -1.79 -1.41 -8.02
C ASP A 6 -1.30 -1.02 -9.40
N THR A 7 -0.20 -0.24 -9.48
CA THR A 7 0.33 0.23 -10.76
C THR A 7 0.92 -0.89 -11.63
N HIS A 8 1.31 -2.01 -11.02
CA HIS A 8 1.88 -3.21 -11.66
C HIS A 8 2.97 -2.87 -12.70
N GLY A 9 3.73 -1.82 -12.44
CA GLY A 9 4.80 -1.32 -13.29
C GLY A 9 4.35 -0.64 -14.58
N ASN A 10 3.26 -1.08 -15.20
CA ASN A 10 2.83 -0.56 -16.49
C ASN A 10 2.24 0.84 -16.41
N ARG A 11 1.63 1.19 -15.27
CA ARG A 11 0.93 2.46 -15.07
C ARG A 11 1.70 3.51 -14.29
N VAL A 12 2.80 3.13 -13.63
CA VAL A 12 3.57 4.07 -12.83
C VAL A 12 4.08 5.27 -13.63
N LEU A 13 4.50 5.04 -14.88
CA LEU A 13 5.02 6.12 -15.73
C LEU A 13 3.93 7.12 -16.11
N SER A 14 2.72 6.67 -16.45
CA SER A 14 1.61 7.56 -16.74
C SER A 14 1.15 8.36 -15.51
N HIS A 15 1.21 7.79 -14.31
CA HIS A 15 0.93 8.54 -13.08
C HIS A 15 2.01 9.57 -12.77
N LEU A 16 3.28 9.29 -13.12
CA LEU A 16 4.36 10.28 -12.98
C LEU A 16 4.22 11.45 -13.97
N GLU A 17 3.72 11.19 -15.18
CA GLU A 17 3.37 12.24 -16.15
C GLU A 17 2.24 13.11 -15.59
N GLN A 18 1.16 12.53 -15.09
CA GLN A 18 0.07 13.26 -14.42
C GLN A 18 0.56 14.05 -13.20
N LEU A 19 1.44 13.45 -12.39
CA LEU A 19 2.02 14.12 -11.22
C LEU A 19 2.82 15.38 -11.62
N ALA A 20 3.51 15.33 -12.74
CA ALA A 20 4.25 16.47 -13.27
C ALA A 20 3.31 17.60 -13.71
N GLU A 21 2.14 17.27 -14.26
CA GLU A 21 1.14 18.27 -14.70
C GLU A 21 0.49 19.02 -13.53
N ILE A 22 0.34 18.38 -12.38
CA ILE A 22 -0.26 18.99 -11.16
C ILE A 22 0.79 19.60 -10.22
N ASP A 23 2.06 19.62 -10.62
CA ASP A 23 3.20 20.12 -9.84
C ASP A 23 3.33 19.50 -8.43
N ASP A 24 2.89 18.23 -8.26
CA ASP A 24 3.07 17.52 -7.00
C ASP A 24 4.50 16.94 -6.92
N THR A 25 4.98 16.79 -5.69
CA THR A 25 6.40 16.47 -5.42
C THR A 25 6.67 14.98 -5.36
N ALA A 26 5.68 14.17 -4.97
CA ALA A 26 5.84 12.75 -4.76
C ALA A 26 4.55 11.95 -4.96
N LEU A 27 4.73 10.68 -5.33
CA LEU A 27 3.67 9.67 -5.47
C LEU A 27 3.79 8.64 -4.36
N ILE A 28 2.66 8.28 -3.74
CA ILE A 28 2.56 7.13 -2.84
C ILE A 28 1.76 6.04 -3.57
N ILE A 29 2.30 4.82 -3.62
CA ILE A 29 1.64 3.66 -4.23
C ILE A 29 1.23 2.70 -3.11
N LEU A 30 -0.06 2.42 -2.99
CA LEU A 30 -0.63 1.58 -1.93
C LEU A 30 -0.51 0.08 -2.26
N GLY A 31 0.71 -0.36 -2.55
CA GLY A 31 1.05 -1.73 -2.90
C GLY A 31 1.03 -2.02 -4.40
N ASP A 32 1.62 -3.14 -4.76
CA ASP A 32 1.73 -3.65 -6.12
C ASP A 32 2.30 -2.65 -7.11
N ALA A 33 3.39 -1.99 -6.69
CA ALA A 33 4.09 -1.03 -7.53
C ALA A 33 4.70 -1.67 -8.79
N GLY A 34 5.05 -2.96 -8.72
CA GLY A 34 5.60 -3.73 -9.81
C GLY A 34 7.11 -3.56 -10.03
N PHE A 35 7.81 -2.99 -9.05
CA PHE A 35 9.25 -2.77 -9.14
C PHE A 35 10.09 -4.00 -8.76
N ASN A 36 9.53 -4.93 -7.97
CA ASN A 36 10.20 -6.10 -7.45
C ASN A 36 9.38 -7.38 -7.73
N TYR A 37 8.78 -7.47 -8.90
CA TYR A 37 7.92 -8.58 -9.27
C TYR A 37 8.68 -9.71 -9.99
N TYR A 38 9.44 -9.39 -11.03
CA TYR A 38 10.16 -10.38 -11.84
C TYR A 38 11.54 -10.73 -11.29
N LEU A 39 12.10 -9.90 -10.44
CA LEU A 39 13.45 -9.99 -9.85
C LEU A 39 14.56 -10.13 -10.90
N ASN A 40 14.37 -9.50 -12.06
CA ASN A 40 15.26 -9.59 -13.20
C ASN A 40 15.46 -8.24 -13.91
N ASN A 41 15.96 -8.26 -15.14
CA ASN A 41 16.23 -7.06 -15.94
C ASN A 41 14.95 -6.26 -16.28
N SER A 42 13.75 -6.86 -16.25
CA SER A 42 12.50 -6.13 -16.47
C SER A 42 12.26 -5.12 -15.36
N ASP A 43 12.41 -5.54 -14.12
CA ASP A 43 12.27 -4.67 -12.95
C ASP A 43 13.36 -3.58 -12.94
N LYS A 44 14.62 -3.95 -13.22
CA LYS A 44 15.73 -2.99 -13.32
C LYS A 44 15.47 -1.93 -14.39
N ASN A 45 14.92 -2.33 -15.53
CA ASN A 45 14.59 -1.40 -16.62
C ASN A 45 13.44 -0.46 -16.24
N LEU A 46 12.42 -0.99 -15.54
CA LEU A 46 11.32 -0.18 -15.04
C LEU A 46 11.82 0.83 -14.01
N LYS A 47 12.56 0.37 -13.00
CA LYS A 47 13.15 1.25 -11.97
C LYS A 47 14.03 2.35 -12.59
N ARG A 48 14.86 2.00 -13.57
CA ARG A 48 15.71 2.98 -14.26
C ARG A 48 14.89 4.04 -14.99
N LYS A 49 13.86 3.65 -15.74
CA LYS A 49 12.96 4.58 -16.43
C LYS A 49 12.24 5.50 -15.44
N THR A 50 11.69 4.92 -14.38
CA THR A 50 10.99 5.62 -13.32
C THR A 50 11.89 6.65 -12.63
N ASN A 51 13.12 6.25 -12.30
CA ASN A 51 14.10 7.11 -11.63
C ASN A 51 14.51 8.35 -12.45
N LEU A 52 14.35 8.33 -13.79
CA LEU A 52 14.63 9.48 -14.66
C LEU A 52 13.66 10.64 -14.47
N TYR A 53 12.46 10.41 -13.96
CA TYR A 53 11.48 11.46 -13.67
C TYR A 53 11.90 12.36 -12.50
N LYS A 54 12.84 11.92 -11.65
CA LYS A 54 13.33 12.66 -10.46
C LYS A 54 12.19 13.09 -9.52
N LYS A 55 11.09 12.34 -9.48
CA LYS A 55 9.98 12.48 -8.54
C LYS A 55 10.07 11.34 -7.53
N TYR A 56 9.93 11.65 -6.26
CA TYR A 56 9.92 10.61 -5.22
C TYR A 56 8.70 9.71 -5.34
N ILE A 57 8.93 8.41 -5.21
CA ILE A 57 7.89 7.39 -5.16
C ILE A 57 8.06 6.63 -3.86
N TYR A 58 7.01 6.59 -3.07
CA TYR A 58 6.93 5.85 -1.81
C TYR A 58 6.00 4.67 -1.99
N CYS A 59 6.53 3.46 -1.91
CA CYS A 59 5.77 2.22 -2.09
C CYS A 59 5.39 1.64 -0.73
N VAL A 60 4.11 1.44 -0.48
CA VAL A 60 3.63 0.45 0.48
C VAL A 60 3.81 -0.91 -0.18
N ARG A 61 4.17 -1.94 0.56
CA ARG A 61 4.37 -3.29 0.02
C ARG A 61 3.02 -3.92 -0.37
N GLY A 62 2.95 -4.47 -1.60
CA GLY A 62 1.83 -5.29 -2.07
C GLY A 62 2.06 -6.80 -1.85
N ASN A 63 1.20 -7.62 -2.46
CA ASN A 63 1.35 -9.08 -2.47
C ASN A 63 2.05 -9.60 -3.74
N HIS A 64 2.12 -8.80 -4.80
CA HIS A 64 2.80 -9.14 -6.06
C HIS A 64 4.19 -8.52 -6.15
N GLU A 65 4.94 -8.54 -5.05
CA GLU A 65 6.31 -8.06 -5.04
C GLU A 65 7.12 -8.68 -3.90
N GLU A 66 8.43 -8.88 -4.16
CA GLU A 66 9.37 -9.34 -3.16
C GLU A 66 9.50 -8.29 -2.05
N ARG A 67 9.58 -8.74 -0.81
CA ARG A 67 9.84 -7.85 0.33
C ARG A 67 11.17 -7.12 0.15
N PRO A 68 11.23 -5.79 0.41
CA PRO A 68 12.46 -5.03 0.26
C PRO A 68 13.65 -5.61 1.05
N GLU A 69 13.40 -6.12 2.26
CA GLU A 69 14.41 -6.72 3.11
C GLU A 69 15.06 -8.01 2.53
N ASN A 70 14.40 -8.67 1.59
CA ASN A 70 14.92 -9.84 0.91
C ASN A 70 15.75 -9.50 -0.35
N ILE A 71 15.77 -8.22 -0.76
CA ILE A 71 16.46 -7.79 -1.97
C ILE A 71 17.90 -7.40 -1.60
N PRO A 72 18.93 -8.11 -2.11
CA PRO A 72 20.32 -7.91 -1.68
C PRO A 72 20.90 -6.51 -1.93
N THR A 73 20.29 -5.74 -2.85
CA THR A 73 20.72 -4.38 -3.19
C THR A 73 20.03 -3.29 -2.36
N MET A 74 19.04 -3.67 -1.55
CA MET A 74 18.33 -2.73 -0.67
C MET A 74 19.18 -2.32 0.53
N THR A 75 19.05 -1.07 0.89
CA THR A 75 19.65 -0.48 2.10
C THR A 75 18.60 0.35 2.82
N THR A 76 18.74 0.47 4.12
CA THR A 76 17.91 1.38 4.94
C THR A 76 18.55 2.77 4.97
N ILE A 77 17.75 3.80 4.76
CA ILE A 77 18.13 5.20 4.93
C ILE A 77 17.06 5.95 5.71
N PHE A 78 17.45 6.99 6.45
CA PHE A 78 16.49 7.95 6.99
C PHE A 78 16.12 8.96 5.90
N ASP A 79 14.82 9.06 5.58
CA ASP A 79 14.31 9.99 4.57
C ASP A 79 13.63 11.19 5.24
N ASN A 80 14.21 12.39 5.06
CA ASN A 80 13.70 13.63 5.65
C ASN A 80 12.34 14.07 5.06
N ASN A 81 11.93 13.58 3.90
CA ASN A 81 10.65 13.94 3.31
C ASN A 81 9.46 13.26 4.00
N VAL A 82 9.72 12.12 4.64
CA VAL A 82 8.70 11.34 5.37
C VAL A 82 9.07 11.17 6.85
N MET A 83 10.22 11.72 7.27
CA MET A 83 10.73 11.71 8.65
C MET A 83 10.79 10.30 9.25
N GLY A 84 11.33 9.34 8.49
CA GLY A 84 11.44 7.96 8.93
C GLY A 84 12.38 7.13 8.07
N ASP A 85 12.69 5.92 8.55
CA ASP A 85 13.52 4.98 7.82
C ASP A 85 12.73 4.33 6.68
N VAL A 86 13.38 4.23 5.52
CA VAL A 86 12.81 3.61 4.31
C VAL A 86 13.83 2.67 3.68
N TRP A 87 13.35 1.69 2.92
CA TRP A 87 14.21 0.89 2.05
C TRP A 87 14.47 1.63 0.73
N MET A 88 15.68 1.54 0.22
CA MET A 88 16.10 2.13 -1.04
C MET A 88 17.22 1.32 -1.68
N GLU A 89 17.19 1.20 -3.01
CA GLU A 89 18.35 0.75 -3.79
C GLU A 89 19.20 1.96 -4.21
N PRO A 90 20.53 1.97 -3.98
CA PRO A 90 21.39 3.11 -4.33
C PRO A 90 21.35 3.54 -5.81
N ASP A 91 21.06 2.58 -6.71
CA ASP A 91 20.95 2.84 -8.15
C ASP A 91 19.63 3.56 -8.54
N TYR A 92 18.61 3.58 -7.65
CA TYR A 92 17.28 4.11 -7.92
C TYR A 92 16.80 5.06 -6.82
N THR A 93 17.54 6.15 -6.64
CA THR A 93 17.43 7.04 -5.48
C THR A 93 16.12 7.81 -5.33
N TYR A 94 15.21 7.72 -6.28
CA TYR A 94 13.85 8.30 -6.17
C TYR A 94 12.77 7.28 -5.84
N ILE A 95 13.10 5.98 -5.77
CA ILE A 95 12.17 4.93 -5.37
C ILE A 95 12.45 4.55 -3.91
N ARG A 96 11.46 4.63 -3.07
CA ARG A 96 11.48 4.35 -1.63
C ARG A 96 10.41 3.32 -1.30
N TYR A 97 10.72 2.45 -0.35
CA TYR A 97 9.74 1.51 0.18
C TYR A 97 9.54 1.80 1.65
N LEU A 98 8.29 2.11 2.00
CA LEU A 98 7.87 2.33 3.37
C LEU A 98 7.86 1.00 4.11
N MET A 99 8.28 1.01 5.37
CA MET A 99 8.40 -0.19 6.19
C MET A 99 7.05 -0.53 6.85
N ASP A 100 6.70 -1.81 6.87
CA ASP A 100 5.50 -2.28 7.55
C ASP A 100 5.56 -2.02 9.06
N GLY A 101 4.45 -1.57 9.64
CA GLY A 101 4.39 -1.24 11.05
C GLY A 101 5.21 0.00 11.46
N HIS A 102 5.49 0.91 10.52
CA HIS A 102 6.17 2.18 10.80
C HIS A 102 5.21 3.36 10.67
N VAL A 103 5.52 4.40 11.44
CA VAL A 103 4.80 5.68 11.41
C VAL A 103 5.70 6.74 10.79
N TYR A 104 5.18 7.43 9.81
CA TYR A 104 5.85 8.50 9.09
C TYR A 104 5.18 9.85 9.36
N ASN A 105 5.93 10.93 9.22
CA ASN A 105 5.38 12.28 9.14
C ASN A 105 5.41 12.73 7.67
N ILE A 106 4.26 12.70 7.01
CA ILE A 106 4.12 13.07 5.60
C ILE A 106 3.30 14.36 5.52
N ASN A 107 3.91 15.46 5.10
CA ASN A 107 3.26 16.79 5.04
C ASN A 107 2.66 17.24 6.39
N GLY A 108 3.23 16.84 7.51
CA GLY A 108 2.70 17.14 8.84
C GLY A 108 1.66 16.15 9.37
N TYR A 109 1.25 15.17 8.56
CA TYR A 109 0.33 14.10 8.97
C TYR A 109 1.08 12.92 9.55
N SER A 110 0.54 12.33 10.64
CA SER A 110 0.98 11.04 11.15
C SER A 110 0.37 9.92 10.29
N VAL A 111 1.22 9.09 9.69
CA VAL A 111 0.84 8.08 8.71
C VAL A 111 1.36 6.72 9.13
N LEU A 112 0.47 5.81 9.52
CA LEU A 112 0.80 4.40 9.78
C LEU A 112 0.77 3.63 8.46
N VAL A 113 1.78 2.77 8.23
CA VAL A 113 1.90 1.97 7.00
C VAL A 113 1.87 0.48 7.33
N ILE A 114 1.05 -0.29 6.60
CA ILE A 114 0.92 -1.74 6.72
C ILE A 114 0.73 -2.35 5.33
N GLY A 115 1.75 -2.98 4.80
CA GLY A 115 1.74 -3.62 3.48
C GLY A 115 1.34 -5.09 3.52
N GLY A 116 1.15 -5.65 2.32
CA GLY A 116 0.86 -7.06 2.10
C GLY A 116 -0.62 -7.39 2.01
N ALA A 117 -0.90 -8.52 1.37
CA ALA A 117 -2.21 -9.12 1.22
C ALA A 117 -2.06 -10.59 0.79
N TYR A 118 -3.14 -11.36 0.81
CA TYR A 118 -3.17 -12.71 0.25
C TYR A 118 -3.45 -12.68 -1.26
N SER A 119 -2.69 -13.46 -2.03
CA SER A 119 -2.92 -13.64 -3.47
C SER A 119 -4.01 -14.68 -3.74
N VAL A 120 -5.19 -14.25 -4.14
CA VAL A 120 -6.31 -15.16 -4.47
C VAL A 120 -5.97 -16.12 -5.62
N ASP A 121 -5.03 -15.78 -6.48
CA ASP A 121 -4.53 -16.58 -7.61
C ASP A 121 -3.27 -17.40 -7.29
N LYS A 122 -2.88 -17.51 -6.00
CA LYS A 122 -1.72 -18.26 -5.51
C LYS A 122 -1.57 -19.64 -6.15
N TYR A 123 -2.60 -20.45 -6.12
CA TYR A 123 -2.54 -21.82 -6.66
C TYR A 123 -2.39 -21.84 -8.17
N TYR A 124 -3.02 -20.90 -8.88
CA TYR A 124 -2.81 -20.74 -10.31
C TYR A 124 -1.35 -20.38 -10.60
N ARG A 125 -0.78 -19.43 -9.91
CA ARG A 125 0.63 -19.01 -10.05
C ARG A 125 1.59 -20.18 -9.78
N LEU A 126 1.40 -20.89 -8.68
CA LEU A 126 2.19 -22.07 -8.35
C LEU A 126 2.13 -23.16 -9.44
N SER A 127 0.96 -23.34 -10.09
CA SER A 127 0.80 -24.29 -11.20
C SER A 127 1.53 -23.86 -12.48
N LYS A 128 1.88 -22.58 -12.62
CA LYS A 128 2.57 -21.98 -13.78
C LYS A 128 4.06 -21.78 -13.56
N LYS A 129 4.62 -22.41 -12.54
CA LYS A 129 6.02 -22.30 -12.21
C LYS A 129 6.92 -22.49 -13.43
N HIS A 130 7.77 -21.50 -13.71
CA HIS A 130 8.75 -21.53 -14.77
C HIS A 130 9.91 -22.51 -14.50
N LYS A 131 10.72 -22.80 -15.52
CA LYS A 131 11.88 -23.72 -15.39
C LYS A 131 12.91 -23.22 -14.38
N ASP A 132 13.05 -21.92 -14.20
CA ASP A 132 13.92 -21.27 -13.20
C ASP A 132 13.34 -21.28 -11.79
N GLY A 133 12.12 -21.79 -11.64
CA GLY A 133 11.43 -21.85 -10.37
C GLY A 133 10.55 -20.64 -10.04
N TRP A 134 10.63 -19.55 -10.81
CA TRP A 134 9.80 -18.38 -10.59
C TRP A 134 8.32 -18.65 -10.96
N CYS A 135 7.39 -18.21 -10.13
CA CYS A 135 5.95 -18.41 -10.35
C CYS A 135 5.14 -17.11 -10.13
N GLY A 136 5.77 -16.01 -9.72
CA GLY A 136 5.10 -14.74 -9.45
C GLY A 136 4.26 -14.74 -8.18
N TRP A 137 4.53 -15.64 -7.26
CA TRP A 137 3.96 -15.69 -5.92
C TRP A 137 5.08 -15.67 -4.88
N PHE A 138 4.88 -14.91 -3.81
CA PHE A 138 5.85 -14.68 -2.75
C PHE A 138 5.32 -15.30 -1.44
N PRO A 139 6.09 -16.20 -0.78
CA PRO A 139 5.62 -16.93 0.41
C PRO A 139 5.30 -16.04 1.61
N ASP A 140 5.91 -14.89 1.67
CA ASP A 140 5.81 -13.89 2.74
C ASP A 140 4.99 -12.66 2.33
N GLU A 141 4.05 -12.83 1.39
CA GLU A 141 3.16 -11.78 0.88
C GLU A 141 2.31 -11.13 1.97
N GLN A 142 1.92 -11.89 3.01
CA GLN A 142 1.20 -11.40 4.18
C GLN A 142 2.16 -11.14 5.35
N LEU A 143 1.70 -10.39 6.35
CA LEU A 143 2.37 -10.30 7.64
C LEU A 143 2.24 -11.62 8.40
N THR A 144 3.29 -11.98 9.12
CA THR A 144 3.25 -13.09 10.07
C THR A 144 2.45 -12.70 11.32
N SER A 145 1.92 -13.69 12.06
CA SER A 145 1.23 -13.44 13.33
C SER A 145 2.10 -12.68 14.34
N LYS A 146 3.43 -12.87 14.28
CA LYS A 146 4.37 -12.13 15.14
C LYS A 146 4.44 -10.66 14.77
N GLU A 147 4.52 -10.33 13.47
CA GLU A 147 4.52 -8.94 12.99
C GLU A 147 3.20 -8.26 13.33
N MET A 148 2.05 -8.93 13.09
CA MET A 148 0.73 -8.43 13.44
C MET A 148 0.60 -8.11 14.95
N ASN A 149 1.06 -9.01 15.81
CA ASN A 149 1.04 -8.80 17.26
C ASN A 149 1.94 -7.63 17.67
N THR A 150 3.14 -7.53 17.10
CA THR A 150 4.08 -6.42 17.37
C THR A 150 3.44 -5.08 17.01
N ILE A 151 2.77 -4.98 15.86
CA ILE A 151 2.07 -3.76 15.42
C ILE A 151 0.91 -3.45 16.39
N SER A 152 0.12 -4.45 16.77
CA SER A 152 -1.01 -4.25 17.69
C SER A 152 -0.56 -3.74 19.05
N GLU A 153 0.50 -4.31 19.61
CA GLU A 153 1.06 -3.89 20.90
C GLU A 153 1.65 -2.47 20.84
N ALA A 154 2.37 -2.16 19.74
CA ALA A 154 3.03 -0.87 19.58
C ALA A 154 2.05 0.30 19.45
N PHE A 155 0.88 0.08 18.82
CA PHE A 155 0.00 1.18 18.43
C PHE A 155 -1.34 1.23 19.16
N ASN A 156 -1.60 0.32 20.08
CA ASN A 156 -2.84 0.33 20.88
C ASN A 156 -3.12 1.69 21.53
N GLY A 157 -4.30 2.23 21.30
CA GLY A 157 -4.75 3.52 21.83
C GLY A 157 -4.19 4.75 21.11
N GLN A 158 -3.37 4.58 20.07
CA GLN A 158 -2.79 5.71 19.33
C GLN A 158 -3.76 6.25 18.26
N HIS A 159 -3.51 7.51 17.86
CA HIS A 159 -4.23 8.18 16.78
C HIS A 159 -3.32 8.45 15.59
N PHE A 160 -3.85 8.24 14.38
CA PHE A 160 -3.17 8.53 13.11
C PHE A 160 -4.05 9.40 12.22
N ASN A 161 -3.45 10.37 11.51
CA ASN A 161 -4.21 11.07 10.47
C ASN A 161 -4.53 10.12 9.30
N PHE A 162 -3.57 9.27 8.93
CA PHE A 162 -3.77 8.27 7.89
C PHE A 162 -3.30 6.89 8.32
N VAL A 163 -4.03 5.87 7.90
CA VAL A 163 -3.56 4.48 7.86
C VAL A 163 -3.53 4.07 6.39
N LEU A 164 -2.34 3.74 5.88
CA LEU A 164 -2.11 3.30 4.51
C LEU A 164 -1.84 1.81 4.51
N THR A 165 -2.69 1.06 3.83
CA THR A 165 -2.53 -0.40 3.74
C THR A 165 -2.62 -0.87 2.29
N HIS A 166 -2.19 -2.11 2.00
CA HIS A 166 -2.46 -2.69 0.70
C HIS A 166 -3.84 -3.36 0.70
N THR A 167 -4.11 -4.32 1.59
CA THR A 167 -5.46 -4.86 1.81
C THR A 167 -6.22 -4.05 2.88
N CYS A 168 -7.39 -4.48 3.31
CA CYS A 168 -8.26 -3.75 4.24
C CYS A 168 -8.83 -4.65 5.36
N PRO A 169 -9.39 -4.06 6.43
CA PRO A 169 -10.21 -4.78 7.40
C PRO A 169 -11.30 -5.63 6.75
N TYR A 170 -11.55 -6.82 7.30
CA TYR A 170 -12.44 -7.84 6.72
C TYR A 170 -13.83 -7.30 6.33
N SER A 171 -14.43 -6.47 7.18
CA SER A 171 -15.77 -5.89 6.93
C SER A 171 -15.82 -4.85 5.80
N TRP A 172 -14.67 -4.43 5.27
CA TRP A 172 -14.59 -3.45 4.18
C TRP A 172 -14.24 -4.07 2.84
N GLN A 173 -14.01 -5.39 2.81
CA GLN A 173 -13.74 -6.09 1.56
C GLN A 173 -14.90 -5.89 0.57
N PRO A 174 -14.61 -5.56 -0.69
CA PRO A 174 -15.62 -5.36 -1.74
C PRO A 174 -16.09 -6.71 -2.28
N THR A 175 -16.93 -7.40 -1.54
CA THR A 175 -17.40 -8.76 -1.87
C THR A 175 -18.14 -8.84 -3.20
N ASP A 176 -18.66 -7.73 -3.70
CA ASP A 176 -19.27 -7.58 -5.03
C ASP A 176 -18.25 -7.70 -6.20
N LEU A 177 -16.96 -7.51 -5.91
CA LEU A 177 -15.87 -7.66 -6.88
C LEU A 177 -15.25 -9.06 -6.87
N PHE A 178 -15.65 -9.93 -5.96
CA PHE A 178 -15.03 -11.25 -5.82
C PHE A 178 -15.38 -12.15 -7.01
N LEU A 179 -14.38 -12.91 -7.45
CA LEU A 179 -14.53 -13.84 -8.57
C LEU A 179 -15.40 -15.03 -8.18
N ASN A 180 -16.54 -15.22 -8.83
CA ASN A 180 -17.49 -16.31 -8.56
C ASN A 180 -16.89 -17.72 -8.69
N MET A 181 -15.72 -17.87 -9.30
CA MET A 181 -15.07 -19.16 -9.53
C MET A 181 -14.07 -19.56 -8.42
N ILE A 182 -13.84 -18.68 -7.45
CA ILE A 182 -12.93 -18.95 -6.33
C ILE A 182 -13.75 -19.34 -5.12
N ASP A 183 -13.43 -20.50 -4.55
CA ASP A 183 -14.04 -20.93 -3.29
C ASP A 183 -13.51 -20.05 -2.13
N PRO A 184 -14.36 -19.26 -1.46
CA PRO A 184 -13.93 -18.38 -0.38
C PRO A 184 -13.24 -19.12 0.78
N SER A 185 -13.56 -20.41 1.00
CA SER A 185 -12.93 -21.21 2.05
C SER A 185 -11.44 -21.50 1.81
N THR A 186 -10.95 -21.27 0.59
CA THR A 186 -9.55 -21.46 0.21
C THR A 186 -8.71 -20.20 0.37
N ILE A 187 -9.33 -19.07 0.72
CA ILE A 187 -8.69 -17.76 0.86
C ILE A 187 -8.25 -17.58 2.30
N ASP A 188 -6.96 -17.27 2.49
CA ASP A 188 -6.44 -16.92 3.80
C ASP A 188 -6.73 -15.43 4.11
N CYS A 189 -7.77 -15.19 4.89
CA CYS A 189 -8.16 -13.86 5.34
C CYS A 189 -7.57 -13.49 6.71
N SER A 190 -6.51 -14.17 7.16
CA SER A 190 -5.94 -13.95 8.50
C SER A 190 -5.51 -12.51 8.74
N MET A 191 -4.96 -11.85 7.71
CA MET A 191 -4.51 -10.46 7.77
C MET A 191 -5.69 -9.49 7.83
N GLU A 192 -6.73 -9.70 7.02
CA GLU A 192 -7.95 -8.88 7.02
C GLU A 192 -8.74 -9.01 8.33
N LEU A 193 -8.81 -10.22 8.89
CA LEU A 193 -9.43 -10.47 10.20
C LEU A 193 -8.64 -9.80 11.33
N TRP A 194 -7.31 -9.88 11.29
CA TRP A 194 -6.46 -9.13 12.21
C TRP A 194 -6.68 -7.62 12.09
N MET A 195 -6.73 -7.08 10.87
CA MET A 195 -7.00 -5.65 10.64
C MET A 195 -8.40 -5.27 11.15
N GLU A 196 -9.38 -6.18 11.08
CA GLU A 196 -10.73 -5.98 11.62
C GLU A 196 -10.71 -5.71 13.12
N ASP A 197 -9.91 -6.47 13.86
CA ASP A 197 -9.71 -6.26 15.29
C ASP A 197 -8.85 -5.02 15.58
N PHE A 198 -7.74 -4.88 14.85
CA PHE A 198 -6.78 -3.80 15.02
C PHE A 198 -7.40 -2.41 14.81
N LYS A 199 -8.28 -2.22 13.81
CA LYS A 199 -8.94 -0.92 13.56
C LYS A 199 -9.75 -0.41 14.75
N ASN A 200 -10.15 -1.29 15.68
CA ASN A 200 -10.90 -0.94 16.87
C ASN A 200 -9.98 -0.59 18.06
N THR A 201 -8.69 -0.86 17.97
CA THR A 201 -7.69 -0.56 19.01
C THR A 201 -6.99 0.77 18.80
N ILE A 202 -7.12 1.38 17.63
CA ILE A 202 -6.55 2.66 17.24
C ILE A 202 -7.64 3.67 16.85
N SER A 203 -7.28 4.93 16.71
CA SER A 203 -8.14 5.94 16.07
C SER A 203 -7.44 6.54 14.86
N TRP A 204 -8.21 6.97 13.85
CA TRP A 204 -7.68 7.48 12.60
C TRP A 204 -8.65 8.46 11.95
N ASP A 205 -8.11 9.34 11.08
CA ASP A 205 -8.92 10.29 10.31
C ASP A 205 -9.31 9.72 8.94
N ALA A 206 -8.36 9.06 8.25
CA ALA A 206 -8.61 8.37 7.01
C ALA A 206 -7.83 7.05 6.93
N TRP A 207 -8.46 6.02 6.34
CA TRP A 207 -7.86 4.72 6.03
C TRP A 207 -7.93 4.46 4.54
N LEU A 208 -6.77 4.29 3.90
CA LEU A 208 -6.64 4.22 2.45
C LEU A 208 -5.98 2.89 2.06
N PHE A 209 -6.54 2.20 1.07
CA PHE A 209 -6.05 0.88 0.67
C PHE A 209 -6.22 0.63 -0.83
N GLY A 210 -5.61 -0.43 -1.36
CA GLY A 210 -5.66 -0.86 -2.76
C GLY A 210 -6.14 -2.29 -2.93
N HIS A 211 -5.37 -3.12 -3.65
CA HIS A 211 -5.50 -4.56 -3.82
C HIS A 211 -6.69 -5.04 -4.67
N TYR A 212 -7.86 -4.46 -4.54
CA TYR A 212 -9.10 -4.95 -5.17
C TYR A 212 -9.38 -4.34 -6.55
N HIS A 213 -8.47 -3.53 -7.08
CA HIS A 213 -8.52 -2.96 -8.42
C HIS A 213 -9.79 -2.13 -8.71
N ASP A 214 -10.26 -1.36 -7.73
CA ASP A 214 -11.38 -0.43 -7.90
C ASP A 214 -11.10 0.90 -7.16
N ASP A 215 -11.71 1.96 -7.66
CA ASP A 215 -11.68 3.30 -7.06
C ASP A 215 -13.02 3.58 -6.39
N ARG A 216 -13.07 3.51 -5.06
CA ARG A 216 -14.35 3.58 -4.32
C ARG A 216 -14.20 4.25 -2.96
N LEU A 217 -15.10 5.18 -2.66
CA LEU A 217 -15.34 5.60 -1.29
C LEU A 217 -16.18 4.52 -0.59
N VAL A 218 -15.55 3.72 0.26
CA VAL A 218 -16.20 2.60 0.98
C VAL A 218 -17.15 3.14 2.05
N ARG A 219 -16.69 4.16 2.77
CA ARG A 219 -17.44 4.89 3.80
C ARG A 219 -16.70 6.20 4.12
N PRO A 220 -17.31 7.17 4.82
CA PRO A 220 -16.60 8.38 5.24
C PRO A 220 -15.27 8.08 5.93
N GLY A 221 -14.18 8.63 5.39
CA GLY A 221 -12.81 8.40 5.86
C GLY A 221 -12.19 7.06 5.44
N VAL A 222 -12.86 6.22 4.63
CA VAL A 222 -12.29 4.94 4.13
C VAL A 222 -12.42 4.88 2.63
N GLU A 223 -11.30 4.83 1.93
CA GLU A 223 -11.28 4.89 0.46
C GLU A 223 -10.34 3.83 -0.13
N MET A 224 -10.83 3.17 -1.17
CA MET A 224 -10.09 2.20 -1.98
C MET A 224 -9.57 2.89 -3.23
N PHE A 225 -8.32 2.59 -3.59
CA PHE A 225 -7.60 3.20 -4.70
C PHE A 225 -7.18 2.17 -5.74
N TYR A 226 -7.20 2.59 -7.00
CA TYR A 226 -6.70 1.80 -8.13
C TYR A 226 -6.03 2.70 -9.19
N GLN A 227 -6.81 3.40 -10.00
CA GLN A 227 -6.32 4.21 -11.12
C GLN A 227 -6.39 5.72 -10.85
N ASN A 228 -7.32 6.14 -10.01
CA ASN A 228 -7.51 7.54 -9.69
C ASN A 228 -6.42 8.02 -8.73
N MET A 229 -5.84 9.16 -9.05
CA MET A 229 -4.84 9.80 -8.22
C MET A 229 -5.47 10.94 -7.41
N LYS A 230 -5.24 10.96 -6.10
CA LYS A 230 -5.69 12.04 -5.20
C LYS A 230 -4.57 12.48 -4.26
N SER A 231 -4.52 13.78 -3.94
CA SER A 231 -3.59 14.29 -2.94
C SER A 231 -4.06 13.96 -1.51
N LEU A 232 -3.08 13.74 -0.62
CA LEU A 232 -3.34 13.53 0.82
C LEU A 232 -4.16 14.68 1.42
N ASP A 233 -3.82 15.93 1.09
CA ASP A 233 -4.53 17.11 1.64
C ASP A 233 -5.99 17.12 1.24
N LYS A 234 -6.32 16.78 -0.02
CA LYS A 234 -7.70 16.68 -0.49
C LYS A 234 -8.49 15.60 0.26
N ILE A 235 -7.87 14.44 0.47
CA ILE A 235 -8.49 13.33 1.20
C ILE A 235 -8.73 13.73 2.66
N TYR A 236 -7.73 14.36 3.29
CA TYR A 236 -7.84 14.81 4.68
C TYR A 236 -8.97 15.82 4.87
N MET A 237 -9.05 16.83 4.01
CA MET A 237 -10.15 17.83 4.05
C MET A 237 -11.52 17.17 3.87
N GLN A 238 -11.62 16.18 2.98
CA GLN A 238 -12.87 15.43 2.80
C GLN A 238 -13.24 14.63 4.06
N SER A 239 -12.27 13.98 4.72
CA SER A 239 -12.51 13.21 5.94
C SER A 239 -12.99 14.08 7.09
N LEU A 240 -12.47 15.30 7.24
CA LEU A 240 -12.91 16.28 8.23
C LEU A 240 -14.34 16.79 7.94
N GLY A 241 -14.67 17.13 6.69
CA GLY A 241 -16.01 17.54 6.30
C GLY A 241 -17.09 16.49 6.63
N TYR A 242 -16.77 15.20 6.51
CA TYR A 242 -17.65 14.12 6.96
C TYR A 242 -17.79 14.04 8.49
N LYS A 243 -16.77 14.42 9.25
CA LYS A 243 -16.84 14.47 10.73
C LYS A 243 -17.73 15.63 11.21
N GLU A 244 -17.57 16.81 10.63
CA GLU A 244 -18.37 18.00 10.97
C GLU A 244 -19.86 17.79 10.70
N SER A 245 -20.23 17.21 9.55
CA SER A 245 -21.63 16.92 9.22
C SER A 245 -22.32 15.91 10.14
N ARG A 246 -21.56 15.11 10.90
CA ARG A 246 -22.10 14.19 11.92
C ARG A 246 -22.38 14.86 13.27
N ILE A 247 -21.63 15.91 13.59
CA ILE A 247 -21.79 16.62 14.86
C ILE A 247 -23.07 17.47 14.82
N ASP A 248 -23.44 18.02 13.66
CA ASP A 248 -24.64 18.86 13.49
C ASP A 248 -25.98 18.07 13.54
N HIS A 249 -25.97 16.74 13.51
CA HIS A 249 -27.18 15.92 13.54
C HIS A 249 -27.46 15.25 14.91
N THR A 250 -26.73 15.63 15.95
CA THR A 250 -26.89 15.10 17.33
C THR A 250 -27.49 16.10 18.32
N TYR A 251 -28.43 16.97 17.83
CA TYR A 251 -29.25 17.84 18.70
C TYR A 251 -30.73 17.53 18.50
#